data_f20567da519c161913c0bebff3c40c8f
#
_entry.id   f20567da519c161913c0bebff3c40c8f
#
_cell.length_a   1.000
_cell.length_b   1.000
_cell.length_c   1.000
_cell.angle_alpha   90.00
_cell.angle_beta   90.00
_cell.angle_gamma   90.00
#
_symmetry.space_group_name_H-M   'P 1'
#
loop_
_entity.id
_entity.type
_entity.pdbx_description
1 polymer ?
#
loop_
_entity_poly.entity_id
_entity_poly.type
_entity_poly.pdbx_seq_one_letter_code
_entity_poly.pdbx_strand_id
1 'polypeptide(L)'
;MMTYQKIFAEYNQVTAQILMTRQTISNDINRINAQNTFEELFRMGVIPIVNENDTVATHEIEIGDNDTLSAIVASMIGADLLILLSDIDGLYTDDPRANPDAEFIETVEHLDESFLRMGKSTTGSGVGTGGMSTKLTAATIATASGADMVIANSKDVRIIHRIIDGENYGTLFLAEKQDAFDLPDFVENLHLSLIHISE
;
A
#
# COMPACT_ATOMS: atom_id res chain seq x y z
N MET A 1 -14.96 10.95 6.94
CA MET A 1 -15.62 11.20 5.64
C MET A 1 -16.07 12.65 5.46
N MET A 2 -16.84 13.26 6.36
CA MET A 2 -17.33 14.64 6.23
C MET A 2 -16.23 15.69 5.95
N THR A 3 -15.04 15.55 6.51
CA THR A 3 -13.92 16.47 6.27
C THR A 3 -13.44 16.41 4.82
N TYR A 4 -13.27 15.20 4.27
CA TYR A 4 -12.91 15.01 2.87
C TYR A 4 -13.95 15.61 1.93
N GLN A 5 -15.25 15.32 2.17
CA GLN A 5 -16.34 15.86 1.36
C GLN A 5 -16.34 17.40 1.33
N LYS A 6 -16.12 18.05 2.47
CA LYS A 6 -16.04 19.52 2.53
C LYS A 6 -14.87 20.07 1.74
N ILE A 7 -13.67 19.52 1.94
CA ILE A 7 -12.45 19.99 1.27
C ILE A 7 -12.56 19.80 -0.25
N PHE A 8 -12.95 18.61 -0.70
CA PHE A 8 -13.03 18.30 -2.13
C PHE A 8 -14.18 19.05 -2.83
N ALA A 9 -15.29 19.36 -2.10
CA ALA A 9 -16.37 20.17 -2.64
C ALA A 9 -15.93 21.60 -3.02
N GLU A 10 -14.93 22.17 -2.34
CA GLU A 10 -14.35 23.49 -2.69
C GLU A 10 -13.70 23.47 -4.09
N TYR A 11 -13.30 22.31 -4.58
CA TYR A 11 -12.73 22.07 -5.91
C TYR A 11 -13.73 21.43 -6.89
N ASN A 12 -15.02 21.43 -6.57
CA ASN A 12 -16.07 20.76 -7.34
C ASN A 12 -15.81 19.25 -7.57
N GLN A 13 -15.11 18.61 -6.63
CA GLN A 13 -14.84 17.18 -6.68
C GLN A 13 -15.76 16.43 -5.73
N VAL A 14 -16.33 15.33 -6.22
CA VAL A 14 -17.16 14.42 -5.42
C VAL A 14 -16.30 13.30 -4.87
N THR A 15 -16.52 12.92 -3.62
CA THR A 15 -15.84 11.80 -2.97
C THR A 15 -16.85 10.76 -2.49
N ALA A 16 -16.47 9.48 -2.58
CA ALA A 16 -17.23 8.36 -2.04
C ALA A 16 -16.41 7.58 -1.02
N GLN A 17 -17.02 7.15 0.08
CA GLN A 17 -16.37 6.26 1.03
C GLN A 17 -16.54 4.82 0.60
N ILE A 18 -15.44 4.07 0.58
CA ILE A 18 -15.42 2.61 0.42
C ILE A 18 -14.80 2.01 1.68
N LEU A 19 -15.52 1.08 2.30
CA LEU A 19 -15.03 0.34 3.46
C LEU A 19 -14.84 -1.12 3.05
N MET A 20 -13.63 -1.63 3.24
CA MET A 20 -13.22 -2.97 2.82
C MET A 20 -12.88 -3.84 4.02
N THR A 21 -12.99 -5.13 3.84
CA THR A 21 -12.47 -6.14 4.75
C THR A 21 -11.67 -7.17 3.94
N ARG A 22 -10.87 -7.98 4.59
CA ARG A 22 -10.19 -9.10 3.95
C ARG A 22 -11.16 -10.00 3.17
N GLN A 23 -12.38 -10.22 3.68
CA GLN A 23 -13.41 -10.99 3.01
C GLN A 23 -13.90 -10.35 1.70
N THR A 24 -13.74 -9.02 1.56
CA THR A 24 -14.02 -8.33 0.29
C THR A 24 -13.06 -8.79 -0.81
N ILE A 25 -11.84 -9.20 -0.44
CA ILE A 25 -10.78 -9.61 -1.39
C ILE A 25 -10.85 -11.12 -1.64
N SER A 26 -10.93 -11.94 -0.57
CA SER A 26 -10.87 -13.40 -0.67
C SER A 26 -12.12 -14.04 -1.27
N ASN A 27 -13.29 -13.39 -1.17
CA ASN A 27 -14.50 -13.89 -1.79
C ASN A 27 -14.67 -13.31 -3.20
N ASP A 28 -14.74 -14.17 -4.22
CA ASP A 28 -14.83 -13.79 -5.64
C ASP A 28 -15.98 -12.84 -5.94
N ILE A 29 -17.16 -13.10 -5.41
CA ILE A 29 -18.35 -12.27 -5.67
C ILE A 29 -18.15 -10.88 -5.06
N ASN A 30 -17.66 -10.81 -3.84
CA ASN A 30 -17.42 -9.54 -3.15
C ASN A 30 -16.32 -8.75 -3.86
N ARG A 31 -15.26 -9.42 -4.31
CA ARG A 31 -14.15 -8.79 -5.04
C ARG A 31 -14.63 -8.19 -6.37
N ILE A 32 -15.38 -8.95 -7.17
CA ILE A 32 -15.96 -8.47 -8.42
C ILE A 32 -16.90 -7.29 -8.17
N ASN A 33 -17.74 -7.34 -7.14
CA ASN A 33 -18.64 -6.25 -6.79
C ASN A 33 -17.86 -4.99 -6.37
N ALA A 34 -16.76 -5.15 -5.61
CA ALA A 34 -15.90 -4.04 -5.24
C ALA A 34 -15.22 -3.42 -6.47
N GLN A 35 -14.67 -4.24 -7.38
CA GLN A 35 -14.08 -3.77 -8.64
C GLN A 35 -15.09 -2.98 -9.48
N ASN A 36 -16.29 -3.53 -9.70
CA ASN A 36 -17.36 -2.84 -10.42
C ASN A 36 -17.74 -1.51 -9.75
N THR A 37 -17.70 -1.45 -8.42
CA THR A 37 -17.97 -0.21 -7.68
C THR A 37 -16.89 0.84 -7.94
N PHE A 38 -15.61 0.47 -7.92
CA PHE A 38 -14.50 1.36 -8.25
C PHE A 38 -14.61 1.87 -9.70
N GLU A 39 -14.85 0.98 -10.66
CA GLU A 39 -15.01 1.34 -12.07
C GLU A 39 -16.13 2.34 -12.28
N GLU A 40 -17.28 2.12 -11.64
CA GLU A 40 -18.43 3.02 -11.74
C GLU A 40 -18.13 4.39 -11.10
N LEU A 41 -17.45 4.43 -9.95
CA LEU A 41 -17.02 5.69 -9.33
C LEU A 41 -16.06 6.47 -10.24
N PHE A 42 -15.07 5.79 -10.85
CA PHE A 42 -14.14 6.42 -11.79
C PHE A 42 -14.88 6.94 -13.03
N ARG A 43 -15.82 6.16 -13.59
CA ARG A 43 -16.65 6.59 -14.73
C ARG A 43 -17.46 7.84 -14.42
N MET A 44 -17.89 8.02 -13.16
CA MET A 44 -18.61 9.21 -12.70
C MET A 44 -17.69 10.37 -12.30
N GLY A 45 -16.36 10.22 -12.37
CA GLY A 45 -15.40 11.22 -11.91
C GLY A 45 -15.39 11.40 -10.38
N VAL A 46 -15.77 10.37 -9.63
CA VAL A 46 -15.82 10.37 -8.17
C VAL A 46 -14.51 9.82 -7.62
N ILE A 47 -13.94 10.49 -6.61
CA ILE A 47 -12.71 10.06 -5.93
C ILE A 47 -13.08 9.12 -4.79
N PRO A 48 -12.69 7.82 -4.85
CA PRO A 48 -12.91 6.90 -3.75
C PRO A 48 -11.95 7.17 -2.59
N ILE A 49 -12.48 7.27 -1.38
CA ILE A 49 -11.72 7.33 -0.13
C ILE A 49 -11.90 5.99 0.56
N VAL A 50 -10.84 5.19 0.56
CA VAL A 50 -10.89 3.81 1.03
C VAL A 50 -10.34 3.72 2.45
N ASN A 51 -10.94 2.87 3.27
CA ASN A 51 -10.40 2.44 4.56
C ASN A 51 -10.87 1.02 4.88
N GLU A 52 -10.28 0.41 5.89
CA GLU A 52 -10.77 -0.84 6.44
C GLU A 52 -12.12 -0.62 7.16
N ASN A 53 -12.98 -1.65 7.14
CA ASN A 53 -14.24 -1.64 7.88
C ASN A 53 -14.05 -2.23 9.29
N ASP A 54 -13.39 -1.46 10.15
CA ASP A 54 -13.07 -1.85 11.53
C ASP A 54 -14.32 -2.23 12.36
N THR A 55 -15.52 -1.78 11.95
CA THR A 55 -16.75 -2.05 12.69
C THR A 55 -17.23 -3.49 12.55
N VAL A 56 -16.84 -4.18 11.50
CA VAL A 56 -17.21 -5.58 11.21
C VAL A 56 -16.00 -6.49 11.05
N ALA A 57 -14.79 -5.93 10.99
CA ALA A 57 -13.56 -6.68 10.97
C ALA A 57 -13.29 -7.30 12.35
N THR A 58 -13.07 -8.60 12.39
CA THR A 58 -12.53 -9.30 13.55
C THR A 58 -11.05 -9.59 13.28
N HIS A 59 -10.26 -9.94 14.28
CA HIS A 59 -8.83 -10.23 14.10
C HIS A 59 -8.54 -11.29 13.01
N GLU A 60 -9.51 -12.16 12.70
CA GLU A 60 -9.38 -13.18 11.66
C GLU A 60 -9.61 -12.65 10.23
N ILE A 61 -10.29 -11.50 10.09
CA ILE A 61 -10.67 -10.92 8.80
C ILE A 61 -10.14 -9.50 8.60
N GLU A 62 -9.26 -9.06 9.47
CA GLU A 62 -8.59 -7.77 9.43
C GLU A 62 -7.41 -7.80 8.42
N ILE A 63 -7.23 -6.71 7.67
CA ILE A 63 -6.06 -6.51 6.81
C ILE A 63 -4.89 -6.03 7.68
N GLY A 64 -5.20 -5.17 8.64
CA GLY A 64 -4.34 -4.79 9.75
C GLY A 64 -3.50 -3.54 9.55
N ASP A 65 -3.27 -3.10 8.30
CA ASP A 65 -2.53 -1.87 8.03
C ASP A 65 -2.94 -1.23 6.69
N ASN A 66 -2.77 0.10 6.60
CA ASN A 66 -3.17 0.86 5.43
C ASN A 66 -2.17 0.76 4.27
N ASP A 67 -0.91 0.43 4.51
CA ASP A 67 0.09 0.23 3.44
C ASP A 67 -0.33 -0.98 2.60
N THR A 68 -0.59 -2.11 3.27
CA THR A 68 -1.10 -3.34 2.63
C THR A 68 -2.46 -3.12 1.96
N LEU A 69 -3.40 -2.45 2.65
CA LEU A 69 -4.71 -2.13 2.07
C LEU A 69 -4.59 -1.31 0.79
N SER A 70 -3.71 -0.31 0.76
CA SER A 70 -3.52 0.54 -0.42
C SER A 70 -2.97 -0.24 -1.62
N ALA A 71 -2.03 -1.17 -1.39
CA ALA A 71 -1.51 -2.04 -2.45
C ALA A 71 -2.54 -3.03 -2.97
N ILE A 72 -3.37 -3.60 -2.09
CA ILE A 72 -4.51 -4.43 -2.47
C ILE A 72 -5.47 -3.66 -3.37
N VAL A 73 -5.81 -2.42 -2.99
CA VAL A 73 -6.68 -1.56 -3.80
C VAL A 73 -6.03 -1.25 -5.15
N ALA A 74 -4.75 -0.87 -5.17
CA ALA A 74 -4.02 -0.61 -6.40
C ALA A 74 -4.05 -1.81 -7.35
N SER A 75 -3.81 -3.02 -6.84
CA SER A 75 -3.93 -4.27 -7.59
C SER A 75 -5.34 -4.49 -8.13
N MET A 76 -6.37 -4.31 -7.30
CA MET A 76 -7.78 -4.53 -7.69
C MET A 76 -8.26 -3.60 -8.79
N ILE A 77 -7.81 -2.34 -8.80
CA ILE A 77 -8.23 -1.34 -9.79
C ILE A 77 -7.30 -1.28 -11.01
N GLY A 78 -6.23 -2.08 -11.02
CA GLY A 78 -5.22 -2.06 -12.10
C GLY A 78 -4.49 -0.72 -12.17
N ALA A 79 -4.07 -0.17 -11.03
CA ALA A 79 -3.34 1.08 -10.99
C ALA A 79 -1.96 0.94 -11.64
N ASP A 80 -1.50 2.00 -12.31
CA ASP A 80 -0.14 2.07 -12.88
C ASP A 80 0.89 2.47 -11.83
N LEU A 81 0.48 3.24 -10.80
CA LEU A 81 1.35 3.79 -9.77
C LEU A 81 0.66 3.82 -8.41
N LEU A 82 1.34 3.32 -7.37
CA LEU A 82 0.98 3.48 -5.96
C LEU A 82 1.97 4.42 -5.28
N ILE A 83 1.50 5.48 -4.64
CA ILE A 83 2.34 6.39 -3.83
C ILE A 83 2.01 6.20 -2.36
N LEU A 84 2.96 5.66 -1.58
CA LEU A 84 2.87 5.59 -0.13
C LEU A 84 3.52 6.82 0.50
N LEU A 85 2.71 7.69 1.07
CA LEU A 85 3.18 8.83 1.85
C LEU A 85 3.39 8.41 3.31
N SER A 86 4.63 8.51 3.77
CA SER A 86 5.06 8.05 5.09
C SER A 86 5.83 9.12 5.86
N ASP A 87 6.26 8.80 7.06
CA ASP A 87 7.16 9.60 7.89
C ASP A 87 8.65 9.38 7.57
N ILE A 88 8.96 8.42 6.67
CA ILE A 88 10.31 8.13 6.20
C ILE A 88 10.54 8.66 4.79
N ASP A 89 11.80 8.94 4.45
CA ASP A 89 12.17 9.48 3.13
C ASP A 89 12.14 8.40 2.03
N GLY A 90 12.25 7.14 2.39
CA GLY A 90 12.29 5.97 1.51
C GLY A 90 12.99 4.80 2.16
N LEU A 91 13.53 3.89 1.36
CA LEU A 91 14.27 2.72 1.81
C LEU A 91 15.77 3.03 1.91
N TYR A 92 16.41 2.48 2.94
CA TYR A 92 17.86 2.53 3.15
C TYR A 92 18.40 1.12 3.28
N THR A 93 19.71 0.95 3.04
CA THR A 93 20.39 -0.34 3.20
C THR A 93 20.41 -0.84 4.64
N ASP A 94 20.28 0.06 5.62
CA ASP A 94 20.15 -0.21 7.06
C ASP A 94 19.40 0.95 7.73
N ASP A 95 19.16 0.88 9.04
CA ASP A 95 18.53 2.01 9.78
C ASP A 95 19.51 3.21 9.85
N PRO A 96 19.22 4.33 9.17
CA PRO A 96 20.12 5.50 9.15
C PRO A 96 20.27 6.18 10.51
N ARG A 97 19.39 5.86 11.49
CA ARG A 97 19.47 6.37 12.86
C ARG A 97 20.50 5.59 13.68
N ALA A 98 20.69 4.31 13.36
CA ALA A 98 21.60 3.39 14.05
C ALA A 98 22.92 3.26 13.31
N ASN A 99 22.91 3.29 11.98
CA ASN A 99 24.09 3.12 11.12
C ASN A 99 24.30 4.36 10.24
N PRO A 100 25.34 5.17 10.51
CA PRO A 100 25.66 6.34 9.68
C PRO A 100 26.13 6.01 8.26
N ASP A 101 26.51 4.75 8.00
CA ASP A 101 26.93 4.26 6.68
C ASP A 101 25.74 3.71 5.87
N ALA A 102 24.50 3.84 6.38
CA ALA A 102 23.31 3.45 5.66
C ALA A 102 23.11 4.31 4.40
N GLU A 103 23.06 3.67 3.24
CA GLU A 103 22.88 4.31 1.95
C GLU A 103 21.39 4.34 1.57
N PHE A 104 20.95 5.47 0.97
CA PHE A 104 19.60 5.61 0.45
C PHE A 104 19.43 4.83 -0.85
N ILE A 105 18.34 4.10 -0.98
CA ILE A 105 18.00 3.30 -2.17
C ILE A 105 17.00 4.08 -3.01
N GLU A 106 17.44 4.62 -4.14
CA GLU A 106 16.57 5.40 -5.02
C GLU A 106 15.60 4.51 -5.82
N THR A 107 16.07 3.35 -6.30
CA THR A 107 15.29 2.45 -7.14
C THR A 107 15.53 1.00 -6.77
N VAL A 108 14.44 0.24 -6.69
CA VAL A 108 14.43 -1.22 -6.53
C VAL A 108 13.85 -1.82 -7.82
N GLU A 109 14.74 -2.40 -8.65
CA GLU A 109 14.33 -3.02 -9.91
C GLU A 109 13.69 -4.39 -9.70
N HIS A 110 14.21 -5.15 -8.72
CA HIS A 110 13.72 -6.46 -8.34
C HIS A 110 13.60 -6.57 -6.83
N LEU A 111 12.41 -6.89 -6.35
CA LEU A 111 12.16 -7.05 -4.93
C LEU A 111 12.41 -8.52 -4.53
N ASP A 112 13.62 -8.81 -4.07
CA ASP A 112 14.05 -10.14 -3.65
C ASP A 112 13.91 -10.38 -2.13
N GLU A 113 14.21 -11.60 -1.69
CA GLU A 113 14.17 -11.97 -0.27
C GLU A 113 15.12 -11.14 0.63
N SER A 114 16.16 -10.54 0.08
CA SER A 114 17.10 -9.74 0.87
C SER A 114 16.44 -8.47 1.37
N PHE A 115 15.65 -7.79 0.52
CA PHE A 115 14.84 -6.64 0.90
C PHE A 115 13.78 -7.00 1.96
N LEU A 116 13.11 -8.13 1.80
CA LEU A 116 12.10 -8.59 2.75
C LEU A 116 12.70 -8.90 4.14
N ARG A 117 13.95 -9.38 4.19
CA ARG A 117 14.68 -9.60 5.45
C ARG A 117 15.12 -8.28 6.11
N MET A 118 15.49 -7.27 5.33
CA MET A 118 15.81 -5.93 5.86
C MET A 118 14.63 -5.33 6.62
N GLY A 119 13.42 -5.47 6.10
CA GLY A 119 12.19 -5.02 6.78
C GLY A 119 11.93 -5.70 8.13
N LYS A 120 12.42 -6.93 8.33
CA LYS A 120 12.26 -7.68 9.59
C LYS A 120 13.25 -7.26 10.67
N SER A 121 14.45 -6.80 10.30
CA SER A 121 15.49 -6.40 11.25
C SER A 121 15.24 -5.03 11.92
N THR A 122 14.40 -4.19 11.33
CA THR A 122 14.11 -2.82 11.81
C THR A 122 12.94 -2.74 12.80
N THR A 123 12.45 -3.84 13.36
CA THR A 123 11.33 -3.89 14.33
C THR A 123 11.70 -3.42 15.74
N GLY A 124 12.50 -2.37 15.87
CA GLY A 124 13.03 -1.87 17.14
C GLY A 124 12.28 -0.71 17.83
N SER A 125 11.16 -0.19 17.30
CA SER A 125 10.41 0.89 17.95
C SER A 125 8.92 0.53 18.11
N GLY A 126 8.54 0.25 19.33
CA GLY A 126 7.20 -0.20 19.76
C GLY A 126 6.08 0.85 19.70
N VAL A 127 6.03 1.69 18.67
CA VAL A 127 4.92 2.65 18.47
C VAL A 127 4.65 2.76 16.96
N GLY A 128 3.68 2.00 16.47
CA GLY A 128 3.13 2.11 15.12
C GLY A 128 3.03 0.75 14.41
N THR A 129 1.82 0.38 13.99
CA THR A 129 1.53 -0.86 13.25
C THR A 129 2.04 -0.86 11.80
N GLY A 130 2.60 0.26 11.30
CA GLY A 130 3.09 0.47 9.96
C GLY A 130 4.63 0.51 9.87
N GLY A 131 5.32 -0.62 10.10
CA GLY A 131 6.77 -0.71 9.97
C GLY A 131 7.25 -0.85 8.52
N MET A 132 8.58 -0.95 8.33
CA MET A 132 9.18 -1.21 7.01
C MET A 132 8.63 -2.51 6.40
N SER A 133 8.31 -3.51 7.21
CA SER A 133 7.74 -4.79 6.74
C SER A 133 6.41 -4.62 6.01
N THR A 134 5.49 -3.77 6.51
CA THR A 134 4.20 -3.52 5.84
C THR A 134 4.38 -2.81 4.50
N LYS A 135 5.34 -1.89 4.42
CA LYS A 135 5.69 -1.18 3.17
C LYS A 135 6.30 -2.12 2.12
N LEU A 136 7.15 -3.05 2.55
CA LEU A 136 7.71 -4.06 1.64
C LEU A 136 6.66 -5.09 1.21
N THR A 137 5.71 -5.45 2.09
CA THR A 137 4.53 -6.26 1.71
C THR A 137 3.70 -5.52 0.67
N ALA A 138 3.45 -4.23 0.86
CA ALA A 138 2.73 -3.41 -0.11
C ALA A 138 3.48 -3.33 -1.45
N ALA A 139 4.82 -3.18 -1.42
CA ALA A 139 5.65 -3.20 -2.62
C ALA A 139 5.53 -4.55 -3.37
N THR A 140 5.56 -5.68 -2.64
CA THR A 140 5.39 -7.00 -3.25
C THR A 140 4.06 -7.12 -3.98
N ILE A 141 2.96 -6.70 -3.36
CA ILE A 141 1.62 -6.76 -3.97
C ILE A 141 1.56 -5.85 -5.20
N ALA A 142 1.98 -4.59 -5.07
CA ALA A 142 1.90 -3.60 -6.14
C ALA A 142 2.72 -4.03 -7.36
N THR A 143 4.01 -4.35 -7.17
CA THR A 143 4.91 -4.69 -8.27
C THR A 143 4.52 -6.00 -8.96
N ALA A 144 4.16 -7.03 -8.19
CA ALA A 144 3.69 -8.32 -8.76
C ALA A 144 2.37 -8.16 -9.53
N SER A 145 1.53 -7.18 -9.18
CA SER A 145 0.29 -6.85 -9.91
C SER A 145 0.54 -6.00 -11.16
N GLY A 146 1.73 -5.43 -11.32
CA GLY A 146 2.11 -4.62 -12.47
C GLY A 146 2.03 -3.11 -12.25
N ALA A 147 1.97 -2.66 -11.00
CA ALA A 147 2.04 -1.25 -10.63
C ALA A 147 3.44 -0.88 -10.13
N ASP A 148 3.97 0.26 -10.56
CA ASP A 148 5.09 0.89 -9.87
C ASP A 148 4.66 1.33 -8.47
N MET A 149 5.59 1.36 -7.51
CA MET A 149 5.30 1.90 -6.19
C MET A 149 6.39 2.87 -5.74
N VAL A 150 5.98 3.98 -5.13
CA VAL A 150 6.91 4.95 -4.52
C VAL A 150 6.63 5.07 -3.03
N ILE A 151 7.67 4.96 -2.21
CA ILE A 151 7.63 5.37 -0.79
C ILE A 151 8.28 6.74 -0.68
N ALA A 152 7.55 7.73 -0.16
CA ALA A 152 8.03 9.09 -0.05
C ALA A 152 7.58 9.76 1.27
N ASN A 153 8.34 10.79 1.70
CA ASN A 153 8.05 11.51 2.93
C ASN A 153 6.84 12.44 2.77
N SER A 154 5.90 12.34 3.71
CA SER A 154 4.63 13.09 3.70
C SER A 154 4.73 14.53 4.22
N LYS A 155 5.92 15.02 4.63
CA LYS A 155 6.09 16.40 5.16
C LYS A 155 5.62 17.47 4.18
N ASP A 156 5.81 17.24 2.89
CA ASP A 156 5.31 18.12 1.84
C ASP A 156 4.50 17.29 0.82
N VAL A 157 3.18 17.33 0.95
CA VAL A 157 2.27 16.56 0.06
C VAL A 157 2.35 17.01 -1.42
N ARG A 158 2.95 18.17 -1.74
CA ARG A 158 3.15 18.63 -3.11
C ARG A 158 4.10 17.74 -3.90
N ILE A 159 4.87 16.88 -3.22
CA ILE A 159 5.73 15.88 -3.86
C ILE A 159 4.93 14.91 -4.76
N ILE A 160 3.63 14.71 -4.49
CA ILE A 160 2.77 13.87 -5.34
C ILE A 160 2.82 14.36 -6.79
N HIS A 161 2.71 15.68 -7.04
CA HIS A 161 2.79 16.23 -8.39
C HIS A 161 4.14 15.97 -9.03
N ARG A 162 5.23 16.13 -8.25
CA ARG A 162 6.59 15.92 -8.73
C ARG A 162 6.85 14.46 -9.10
N ILE A 163 6.34 13.52 -8.30
CA ILE A 163 6.42 12.08 -8.60
C ILE A 163 5.65 11.76 -9.88
N ILE A 164 4.43 12.30 -10.05
CA ILE A 164 3.62 12.10 -11.27
C ILE A 164 4.30 12.72 -12.49
N ASP A 165 5.02 13.83 -12.33
CA ASP A 165 5.80 14.49 -13.39
C ASP A 165 7.12 13.73 -13.70
N GLY A 166 7.41 12.63 -13.00
CA GLY A 166 8.58 11.77 -13.25
C GLY A 166 9.86 12.22 -12.54
N GLU A 167 9.77 13.10 -11.54
CA GLU A 167 10.92 13.44 -10.70
C GLU A 167 11.21 12.32 -9.69
N ASN A 168 12.50 12.03 -9.46
CA ASN A 168 12.93 11.06 -8.46
C ASN A 168 12.70 11.60 -7.05
N TYR A 169 11.73 11.05 -6.36
CA TYR A 169 11.39 11.36 -4.97
C TYR A 169 11.13 10.08 -4.20
N GLY A 170 11.84 9.90 -3.09
CA GLY A 170 11.69 8.68 -2.30
C GLY A 170 12.34 7.46 -2.94
N THR A 171 11.85 6.27 -2.63
CA THR A 171 12.28 5.01 -3.25
C THR A 171 11.22 4.53 -4.23
N LEU A 172 11.64 4.33 -5.48
CA LEU A 172 10.81 3.76 -6.54
C LEU A 172 11.03 2.24 -6.61
N PHE A 173 9.95 1.47 -6.55
CA PHE A 173 9.90 0.04 -6.83
C PHE A 173 9.29 -0.15 -8.22
N LEU A 174 10.03 -0.75 -9.14
CA LEU A 174 9.55 -0.96 -10.50
C LEU A 174 8.56 -2.13 -10.58
N ALA A 175 7.55 -1.96 -11.40
CA ALA A 175 6.58 -3.00 -11.69
C ALA A 175 7.27 -4.24 -12.28
N GLU A 176 6.98 -5.40 -11.70
CA GLU A 176 7.44 -6.70 -12.17
C GLU A 176 6.25 -7.65 -12.22
N LYS A 177 5.37 -7.42 -13.19
CA LYS A 177 4.11 -8.16 -13.30
C LYS A 177 4.35 -9.66 -13.41
N GLN A 178 3.76 -10.41 -12.51
CA GLN A 178 3.84 -11.86 -12.47
C GLN A 178 2.50 -12.46 -12.89
N ASP A 179 2.47 -13.21 -13.99
CA ASP A 179 1.24 -13.84 -14.49
C ASP A 179 0.63 -14.86 -13.50
N ALA A 180 1.47 -15.41 -12.61
CA ALA A 180 1.04 -16.35 -11.58
C ALA A 180 0.63 -15.69 -10.26
N PHE A 181 0.70 -14.35 -10.15
CA PHE A 181 0.32 -13.66 -8.91
C PHE A 181 -1.19 -13.70 -8.70
N ASP A 182 -1.62 -14.32 -7.63
CA ASP A 182 -3.01 -14.41 -7.20
C ASP A 182 -3.23 -13.59 -5.93
N LEU A 183 -3.86 -12.43 -6.07
CA LEU A 183 -4.10 -11.51 -4.95
C LEU A 183 -4.94 -12.15 -3.82
N PRO A 184 -6.07 -12.83 -4.07
CA PRO A 184 -6.82 -13.54 -3.05
C PRO A 184 -5.97 -14.53 -2.26
N ASP A 185 -5.23 -15.40 -2.94
CA ASP A 185 -4.35 -16.39 -2.30
C ASP A 185 -3.27 -15.70 -1.45
N PHE A 186 -2.65 -14.64 -1.98
CA PHE A 186 -1.66 -13.86 -1.25
C PHE A 186 -2.25 -13.28 0.05
N VAL A 187 -3.43 -12.66 -0.02
CA VAL A 187 -4.11 -12.05 1.13
C VAL A 187 -4.54 -13.11 2.16
N GLU A 188 -4.97 -14.29 1.73
CA GLU A 188 -5.30 -15.40 2.65
C GLU A 188 -4.06 -15.89 3.41
N ASN A 189 -2.90 -15.91 2.77
CA ASN A 189 -1.65 -16.40 3.35
C ASN A 189 -0.89 -15.35 4.18
N LEU A 190 -1.26 -14.05 4.11
CA LEU A 190 -0.60 -12.99 4.89
C LEU A 190 -0.56 -13.28 6.40
N HIS A 191 -1.62 -13.85 6.96
CA HIS A 191 -1.68 -14.17 8.40
C HIS A 191 -0.93 -15.45 8.78
N LEU A 192 -0.83 -16.42 7.87
CA LEU A 192 -0.12 -17.68 8.16
C LEU A 192 1.39 -17.42 8.32
N SER A 193 1.95 -16.46 7.61
CA SER A 193 3.36 -16.08 7.74
C SER A 193 3.66 -15.33 9.05
N LEU A 194 2.68 -14.67 9.67
CA LEU A 194 2.83 -13.98 10.96
C LEU A 194 2.73 -14.94 12.16
N ILE A 195 2.00 -16.04 12.04
CA ILE A 195 1.82 -17.05 13.12
C ILE A 195 3.06 -17.93 13.28
N HIS A 196 3.79 -18.23 12.20
CA HIS A 196 5.02 -19.03 12.26
C HIS A 196 6.26 -18.33 12.84
N ILE A 197 6.14 -17.07 13.29
CA ILE A 197 7.25 -16.28 13.87
C ILE A 197 7.17 -16.21 15.40
N SER A 198 6.15 -16.77 16.02
CA SER A 198 5.93 -16.72 17.49
C SER A 198 6.19 -18.06 18.23
N GLU A 199 6.86 -19.05 17.62
CA GLU A 199 7.37 -20.26 18.30
C GLU A 199 8.88 -20.29 18.40
#